data_6e201c22a99c23dc4f6ba522c991f5e3
#
_entry.id   6e201c22a99c23dc4f6ba522c991f5e3
#
_cell.length_a   1.000
_cell.length_b   1.000
_cell.length_c   1.000
_cell.angle_alpha   90.00
_cell.angle_beta   90.00
_cell.angle_gamma   90.00
#
_symmetry.space_group_name_H-M   'P 1'
#
loop_
_entity.id
_entity.type
_entity.pdbx_description
1 polymer ?
#
loop_
_entity_poly.entity_id
_entity_poly.type
_entity_poly.pdbx_seq_one_letter_code
_entity_poly.pdbx_strand_id
1 'polypeptide(L)'
;MRTHYPRTRHLPWSPGATADDVRVTDLSGLRGREVVVTEKLDGENTTLYRDGLHARSLDSAHHPSRTWVKALQGRIGHHIPEGGRVCGENMFARHSIAYDDLDSYFYGFSVWDELGWCLDWDRTVRFLRDLGIPVPRVLWRGVFDERAVRALKLDLGRQEGYVVRTADGFMAQEFAQRVAKWVRAGHVRTDTHWMHAAVVPNTLGPGAALWDVRSGAPVDVTTPDEGDAAAVARLDLGGRTGDARLAGVLAALLHRERRGALAPKLTPALGLPLARRVADLVGLQSALHRPYPDEDRRAGLVRMSYAADLGVLHAVAASTAETAEAREQVAWSALHAEEIDPLSGLAEAFAGLEPAAAARCRAEARQAYADGRIGSAEEAVAATWRWRDGDFPRLIHLVGPSGSGKSTFARSLDEIDAYVSLDDLRAARGSRADQKANDEVLRAGLDRLDTALATGGTVVWDATSLSPRQRSLVHAVARRRDALTTHAVVLVAEDELVRRNEKREHPVPPQVLTAQLHRFVPPYPGQAHRTWYIGASGTVEEEA
;
A
#
# COMPACT_ATOMS: atom_id res chain seq x y z
N MET A 1 21.34 -24.55 5.56
CA MET A 1 22.62 -24.64 4.80
C MET A 1 22.77 -23.38 3.94
N ARG A 2 23.95 -22.73 3.93
CA ARG A 2 24.16 -21.53 3.09
C ARG A 2 24.40 -21.92 1.64
N THR A 3 23.79 -21.16 0.70
CA THR A 3 23.79 -21.48 -0.72
C THR A 3 24.21 -20.28 -1.55
N HIS A 4 25.13 -20.46 -2.50
CA HIS A 4 25.53 -19.41 -3.44
C HIS A 4 24.35 -18.91 -4.27
N TYR A 5 24.33 -17.60 -4.54
CA TYR A 5 23.47 -17.07 -5.60
C TYR A 5 23.94 -17.57 -6.96
N PRO A 6 23.07 -18.12 -7.82
CA PRO A 6 23.49 -18.68 -9.10
C PRO A 6 24.14 -17.62 -10.02
N ARG A 7 25.12 -18.02 -10.84
CA ARG A 7 25.76 -17.13 -11.79
C ARG A 7 24.77 -16.69 -12.87
N THR A 8 24.47 -15.39 -12.94
CA THR A 8 23.61 -14.83 -13.99
C THR A 8 24.36 -14.75 -15.31
N ARG A 9 23.82 -15.38 -16.34
CA ARG A 9 24.40 -15.42 -17.69
C ARG A 9 24.15 -14.10 -18.42
N HIS A 10 25.08 -13.75 -19.33
CA HIS A 10 24.91 -12.59 -20.20
C HIS A 10 23.94 -12.87 -21.34
N LEU A 11 23.09 -11.88 -21.65
CA LEU A 11 22.27 -11.91 -22.88
C LEU A 11 23.19 -11.95 -24.12
N PRO A 12 22.75 -12.53 -25.24
CA PRO A 12 23.57 -12.67 -26.45
C PRO A 12 24.16 -11.34 -26.95
N TRP A 13 23.42 -10.23 -26.73
CA TRP A 13 23.80 -8.88 -27.15
C TRP A 13 24.42 -8.04 -26.03
N SER A 14 24.84 -8.62 -24.93
CA SER A 14 25.50 -7.90 -23.84
C SER A 14 26.95 -7.55 -24.22
N PRO A 15 27.32 -6.28 -24.40
CA PRO A 15 28.66 -5.93 -24.86
C PRO A 15 29.74 -6.03 -23.75
N GLY A 16 29.32 -6.00 -22.47
CA GLY A 16 30.25 -6.09 -21.34
C GLY A 16 30.67 -7.52 -20.97
N ALA A 17 30.25 -8.53 -21.74
CA ALA A 17 30.66 -9.91 -21.50
C ALA A 17 32.12 -10.14 -21.97
N THR A 18 32.96 -10.63 -21.07
CA THR A 18 34.37 -11.02 -21.35
C THR A 18 34.43 -12.46 -21.88
N ALA A 19 35.63 -12.93 -22.23
CA ALA A 19 35.86 -14.30 -22.71
C ALA A 19 35.49 -15.36 -21.65
N ASP A 20 35.62 -15.04 -20.36
CA ASP A 20 35.32 -15.95 -19.25
C ASP A 20 33.85 -15.91 -18.81
N ASP A 21 33.02 -15.04 -19.40
CA ASP A 21 31.62 -14.93 -19.08
C ASP A 21 30.74 -15.89 -19.90
N VAL A 22 29.79 -16.49 -19.22
CA VAL A 22 28.81 -17.39 -19.89
C VAL A 22 27.70 -16.55 -20.50
N ARG A 23 27.46 -16.72 -21.80
CA ARG A 23 26.32 -16.14 -22.51
C ARG A 23 25.15 -17.13 -22.56
N VAL A 24 23.95 -16.61 -22.58
CA VAL A 24 22.75 -17.39 -22.89
C VAL A 24 22.79 -17.75 -24.37
N THR A 25 22.65 -19.02 -24.67
CA THR A 25 22.61 -19.54 -26.06
C THR A 25 21.20 -19.72 -26.56
N ASP A 26 20.23 -19.90 -25.65
CA ASP A 26 18.84 -20.11 -25.95
C ASP A 26 17.94 -19.24 -25.05
N LEU A 27 17.05 -18.46 -25.67
CA LEU A 27 16.10 -17.57 -25.00
C LEU A 27 14.70 -18.21 -24.85
N SER A 28 14.53 -19.51 -25.17
CA SER A 28 13.24 -20.21 -25.09
C SER A 28 12.62 -20.14 -23.71
N GLY A 29 13.45 -20.12 -22.64
CA GLY A 29 12.99 -19.99 -21.27
C GLY A 29 12.36 -18.62 -20.92
N LEU A 30 12.58 -17.58 -21.74
CA LEU A 30 11.97 -16.26 -21.60
C LEU A 30 10.80 -16.04 -22.58
N ARG A 31 10.87 -16.63 -23.79
CA ARG A 31 9.87 -16.42 -24.84
C ARG A 31 8.46 -16.84 -24.40
N GLY A 32 7.48 -15.99 -24.72
CA GLY A 32 6.07 -16.23 -24.38
C GLY A 32 5.73 -16.07 -22.90
N ARG A 33 6.71 -15.70 -22.06
CA ARG A 33 6.49 -15.46 -20.62
C ARG A 33 6.50 -13.96 -20.32
N GLU A 34 5.75 -13.59 -19.32
CA GLU A 34 5.90 -12.26 -18.73
C GLU A 34 7.26 -12.16 -18.04
N VAL A 35 7.99 -11.09 -18.32
CA VAL A 35 9.28 -10.80 -17.70
C VAL A 35 9.29 -9.41 -17.08
N VAL A 36 10.13 -9.25 -16.08
CA VAL A 36 10.46 -7.97 -15.47
C VAL A 36 11.91 -7.65 -15.77
N VAL A 37 12.16 -6.44 -16.26
CA VAL A 37 13.52 -5.92 -16.52
C VAL A 37 13.81 -4.87 -15.46
N THR A 38 14.82 -5.14 -14.64
CA THR A 38 15.25 -4.23 -13.58
C THR A 38 16.62 -3.65 -13.89
N GLU A 39 16.89 -2.48 -13.34
CA GLU A 39 18.24 -1.92 -13.34
C GLU A 39 19.21 -2.92 -12.69
N LYS A 40 20.37 -3.09 -13.30
CA LYS A 40 21.48 -3.81 -12.68
C LYS A 40 22.32 -2.82 -11.91
N LEU A 41 22.28 -2.94 -10.59
CA LEU A 41 23.08 -2.15 -9.67
C LEU A 41 24.52 -2.67 -9.62
N ASP A 42 25.46 -1.76 -9.40
CA ASP A 42 26.91 -2.02 -9.33
C ASP A 42 27.39 -2.02 -7.88
N GLY A 43 27.14 -3.11 -7.19
CA GLY A 43 27.49 -3.33 -5.79
C GLY A 43 28.03 -4.73 -5.52
N GLU A 44 27.93 -5.18 -4.26
CA GLU A 44 28.33 -6.53 -3.86
C GLU A 44 27.10 -7.43 -3.68
N ASN A 45 27.02 -8.51 -4.48
CA ASN A 45 25.98 -9.51 -4.28
C ASN A 45 26.05 -10.09 -2.86
N THR A 46 24.97 -9.96 -2.10
CA THR A 46 24.88 -10.35 -0.70
C THR A 46 23.58 -11.11 -0.45
N THR A 47 23.69 -12.21 0.30
CA THR A 47 22.55 -13.05 0.67
C THR A 47 22.33 -12.98 2.18
N LEU A 48 21.09 -12.63 2.59
CA LEU A 48 20.65 -12.55 3.98
C LEU A 48 19.86 -13.81 4.35
N TYR A 49 20.09 -14.29 5.55
CA TYR A 49 19.38 -15.41 6.19
C TYR A 49 18.85 -14.95 7.55
N ARG A 50 18.05 -15.79 8.16
CA ARG A 50 17.57 -15.58 9.52
C ARG A 50 18.71 -15.37 10.53
N ASP A 51 19.79 -16.13 10.39
CA ASP A 51 20.91 -16.24 11.33
C ASP A 51 22.21 -15.57 10.86
N GLY A 52 22.17 -14.83 9.76
CA GLY A 52 23.37 -14.15 9.25
C GLY A 52 23.33 -13.86 7.76
N LEU A 53 24.50 -13.60 7.19
CA LEU A 53 24.66 -13.27 5.77
C LEU A 53 25.98 -13.78 5.22
N HIS A 54 26.09 -13.84 3.91
CA HIS A 54 27.36 -13.96 3.18
C HIS A 54 27.33 -13.09 1.92
N ALA A 55 28.51 -12.68 1.44
CA ALA A 55 28.67 -12.07 0.14
C ALA A 55 28.65 -13.16 -0.96
N ARG A 56 29.12 -12.84 -2.16
CA ARG A 56 29.18 -13.80 -3.27
C ARG A 56 29.90 -15.11 -2.92
N SER A 57 30.99 -15.05 -2.10
CA SER A 57 31.65 -16.23 -1.56
C SER A 57 31.04 -16.62 -0.21
N LEU A 58 30.84 -17.93 0.05
CA LEU A 58 30.36 -18.43 1.34
C LEU A 58 31.37 -18.18 2.47
N ASP A 59 32.67 -18.18 2.14
CA ASP A 59 33.78 -17.95 3.05
C ASP A 59 34.20 -16.47 3.10
N SER A 60 33.27 -15.56 2.89
CA SER A 60 33.55 -14.13 2.85
C SER A 60 34.09 -13.65 4.20
N ALA A 61 35.34 -13.19 4.24
CA ALA A 61 35.96 -12.56 5.39
C ALA A 61 35.19 -11.30 5.81
N HIS A 62 35.40 -10.87 7.05
CA HIS A 62 34.86 -9.60 7.51
C HIS A 62 35.43 -8.44 6.66
N HIS A 63 34.54 -7.59 6.13
CA HIS A 63 34.92 -6.41 5.38
C HIS A 63 34.08 -5.20 5.84
N PRO A 64 34.68 -4.00 5.99
CA PRO A 64 33.98 -2.80 6.48
C PRO A 64 32.76 -2.40 5.64
N SER A 65 32.77 -2.65 4.32
CA SER A 65 31.63 -2.41 3.44
C SER A 65 30.35 -3.14 3.82
N ARG A 66 30.45 -4.18 4.66
CA ARG A 66 29.32 -5.01 5.08
C ARG A 66 28.76 -4.64 6.45
N THR A 67 29.31 -3.62 7.11
CA THR A 67 28.88 -3.23 8.47
C THR A 67 27.41 -2.81 8.47
N TRP A 68 27.01 -1.99 7.50
CA TRP A 68 25.62 -1.51 7.42
C TRP A 68 24.64 -2.67 7.12
N VAL A 69 24.95 -3.53 6.15
CA VAL A 69 24.04 -4.64 5.79
C VAL A 69 23.99 -5.71 6.89
N LYS A 70 25.01 -5.86 7.72
CA LYS A 70 24.97 -6.69 8.95
C LYS A 70 24.00 -6.11 9.96
N ALA A 71 23.99 -4.79 10.16
CA ALA A 71 23.04 -4.13 11.05
C ALA A 71 21.61 -4.27 10.51
N LEU A 72 21.38 -4.14 9.21
CA LEU A 72 20.09 -4.42 8.58
C LEU A 72 19.66 -5.88 8.86
N GLN A 73 20.52 -6.86 8.57
CA GLN A 73 20.23 -8.27 8.79
C GLN A 73 19.89 -8.54 10.27
N GLY A 74 20.61 -7.93 11.21
CA GLY A 74 20.30 -8.05 12.65
C GLY A 74 18.90 -7.57 13.02
N ARG A 75 18.38 -6.53 12.33
CA ARG A 75 17.02 -6.03 12.56
C ARG A 75 15.94 -6.90 11.93
N ILE A 76 16.15 -7.38 10.71
CA ILE A 76 15.10 -8.04 9.92
C ILE A 76 15.24 -9.57 9.85
N GLY A 77 16.37 -10.12 10.27
CA GLY A 77 16.68 -11.55 10.06
C GLY A 77 15.62 -12.48 10.65
N HIS A 78 15.07 -12.14 11.79
CA HIS A 78 14.03 -12.94 12.45
C HIS A 78 12.71 -13.04 11.66
N HIS A 79 12.48 -12.15 10.71
CA HIS A 79 11.33 -12.19 9.78
C HIS A 79 11.60 -13.06 8.53
N ILE A 80 12.86 -13.43 8.27
CA ILE A 80 13.18 -14.36 7.17
C ILE A 80 12.82 -15.77 7.65
N PRO A 81 11.97 -16.51 6.91
CA PRO A 81 11.61 -17.87 7.28
C PRO A 81 12.85 -18.76 7.44
N GLU A 82 12.76 -19.77 8.30
CA GLU A 82 13.83 -20.74 8.47
C GLU A 82 14.12 -21.46 7.14
N GLY A 83 15.39 -21.61 6.78
CA GLY A 83 15.80 -22.16 5.49
C GLY A 83 15.64 -21.19 4.30
N GLY A 84 14.85 -20.14 4.45
CA GLY A 84 14.66 -19.10 3.43
C GLY A 84 15.85 -18.15 3.33
N ARG A 85 15.94 -17.40 2.23
CA ARG A 85 16.98 -16.40 2.00
C ARG A 85 16.51 -15.25 1.13
N VAL A 86 17.06 -14.06 1.41
CA VAL A 86 16.89 -12.84 0.62
C VAL A 86 18.21 -12.55 -0.08
N CYS A 87 18.20 -12.45 -1.41
CA CYS A 87 19.37 -12.08 -2.20
C CYS A 87 19.21 -10.65 -2.72
N GLY A 88 20.28 -9.88 -2.63
CA GLY A 88 20.28 -8.48 -3.01
C GLY A 88 21.69 -7.97 -3.33
N GLU A 89 21.74 -6.67 -3.61
CA GLU A 89 22.98 -5.94 -3.88
C GLU A 89 23.27 -5.01 -2.72
N ASN A 90 24.44 -5.18 -2.08
CA ASN A 90 24.97 -4.27 -1.07
C ASN A 90 25.66 -3.10 -1.78
N MET A 91 25.06 -1.92 -1.67
CA MET A 91 25.44 -0.69 -2.32
C MET A 91 26.27 0.24 -1.42
N PHE A 92 26.68 -0.20 -0.23
CA PHE A 92 27.41 0.67 0.70
C PHE A 92 28.71 1.19 0.09
N ALA A 93 29.56 0.28 -0.42
CA ALA A 93 30.80 0.66 -1.05
C ALA A 93 30.57 1.05 -2.51
N ARG A 94 31.18 2.16 -2.92
CA ARG A 94 31.24 2.57 -4.32
C ARG A 94 32.16 1.62 -5.09
N HIS A 95 31.65 1.07 -6.19
CA HIS A 95 32.39 0.27 -7.14
C HIS A 95 32.83 1.11 -8.35
N SER A 96 32.39 0.73 -9.56
CA SER A 96 32.74 1.49 -10.78
C SER A 96 31.85 2.71 -10.98
N ILE A 97 30.63 2.69 -10.40
CA ILE A 97 29.64 3.77 -10.50
C ILE A 97 29.47 4.42 -9.13
N ALA A 98 29.40 5.76 -9.12
CA ALA A 98 28.98 6.51 -7.93
C ALA A 98 27.47 6.71 -7.95
N TYR A 99 26.82 6.32 -6.86
CA TYR A 99 25.39 6.57 -6.63
C TYR A 99 25.25 7.69 -5.59
N ASP A 100 24.45 8.69 -5.90
CA ASP A 100 24.25 9.89 -5.10
C ASP A 100 22.82 10.08 -4.56
N ASP A 101 21.93 9.10 -4.84
CA ASP A 101 20.50 9.19 -4.51
C ASP A 101 19.89 7.79 -4.24
N LEU A 102 20.54 7.02 -3.36
CA LEU A 102 20.07 5.68 -3.03
C LEU A 102 18.93 5.72 -1.98
N ASP A 103 17.91 4.89 -2.17
CA ASP A 103 16.86 4.67 -1.16
C ASP A 103 17.35 3.82 0.03
N SER A 104 18.40 3.01 -0.16
CA SER A 104 19.01 2.15 0.85
C SER A 104 20.39 1.70 0.39
N TYR A 105 21.23 1.28 1.33
CA TYR A 105 22.48 0.57 0.99
C TYR A 105 22.29 -0.92 0.67
N PHE A 106 21.04 -1.43 0.69
CA PHE A 106 20.75 -2.80 0.26
C PHE A 106 19.47 -2.85 -0.55
N TYR A 107 19.54 -3.37 -1.76
CA TYR A 107 18.40 -3.59 -2.65
C TYR A 107 18.20 -5.08 -2.85
N GLY A 108 17.02 -5.57 -2.45
CA GLY A 108 16.65 -6.96 -2.66
C GLY A 108 16.13 -7.21 -4.08
N PHE A 109 16.45 -8.36 -4.67
CA PHE A 109 15.99 -8.70 -6.01
C PHE A 109 15.47 -10.14 -6.15
N SER A 110 15.67 -11.01 -5.16
CA SER A 110 15.04 -12.34 -5.13
C SER A 110 14.90 -12.87 -3.71
N VAL A 111 13.83 -13.61 -3.49
CA VAL A 111 13.54 -14.32 -2.25
C VAL A 111 13.36 -15.79 -2.57
N TRP A 112 13.99 -16.66 -1.78
CA TRP A 112 14.00 -18.09 -1.98
C TRP A 112 13.51 -18.79 -0.73
N ASP A 113 12.72 -19.84 -0.90
CA ASP A 113 12.33 -20.71 0.20
C ASP A 113 13.38 -21.80 0.52
N GLU A 114 13.09 -22.61 1.51
CA GLU A 114 13.92 -23.71 1.97
C GLU A 114 14.09 -24.84 0.93
N LEU A 115 13.14 -24.99 0.02
CA LEU A 115 13.15 -26.00 -1.06
C LEU A 115 13.90 -25.52 -2.29
N GLY A 116 14.36 -24.27 -2.32
CA GLY A 116 15.04 -23.68 -3.47
C GLY A 116 14.09 -23.14 -4.54
N TRP A 117 12.85 -22.85 -4.19
CA TRP A 117 11.90 -22.11 -5.01
C TRP A 117 12.14 -20.61 -4.90
N CYS A 118 12.37 -19.94 -6.02
CA CYS A 118 12.41 -18.48 -6.12
C CYS A 118 10.98 -17.96 -6.25
N LEU A 119 10.57 -17.07 -5.35
CA LEU A 119 9.25 -16.43 -5.42
C LEU A 119 9.08 -15.68 -6.75
N ASP A 120 7.84 -15.60 -7.22
CA ASP A 120 7.48 -14.68 -8.30
C ASP A 120 7.83 -13.23 -7.94
N TRP A 121 7.90 -12.35 -8.96
CA TRP A 121 8.33 -10.98 -8.76
C TRP A 121 7.42 -10.20 -7.80
N ASP A 122 6.11 -10.35 -7.93
CA ASP A 122 5.17 -9.55 -7.14
C ASP A 122 5.16 -9.97 -5.66
N ARG A 123 5.30 -11.28 -5.38
CA ARG A 123 5.52 -11.78 -4.00
C ARG A 123 6.87 -11.34 -3.46
N THR A 124 7.93 -11.37 -4.29
CA THR A 124 9.26 -10.88 -3.93
C THR A 124 9.20 -9.41 -3.50
N VAL A 125 8.60 -8.55 -4.31
CA VAL A 125 8.45 -7.11 -4.00
C VAL A 125 7.67 -6.88 -2.70
N ARG A 126 6.56 -7.59 -2.51
CA ARG A 126 5.77 -7.48 -1.26
C ARG A 126 6.58 -7.89 -0.05
N PHE A 127 7.22 -9.06 -0.09
CA PHE A 127 8.02 -9.57 1.01
C PHE A 127 9.17 -8.62 1.37
N LEU A 128 9.90 -8.11 0.37
CA LEU A 128 11.00 -7.17 0.59
C LEU A 128 10.51 -5.84 1.16
N ARG A 129 9.40 -5.31 0.64
CA ARG A 129 8.79 -4.10 1.19
C ARG A 129 8.38 -4.28 2.66
N ASP A 130 7.82 -5.43 3.01
CA ASP A 130 7.41 -5.74 4.38
C ASP A 130 8.62 -5.90 5.32
N LEU A 131 9.80 -6.19 4.79
CA LEU A 131 11.09 -6.12 5.51
C LEU A 131 11.72 -4.73 5.52
N GLY A 132 11.17 -3.77 4.77
CA GLY A 132 11.78 -2.45 4.60
C GLY A 132 12.99 -2.45 3.69
N ILE A 133 13.01 -3.32 2.69
CA ILE A 133 14.06 -3.42 1.68
C ILE A 133 13.51 -2.95 0.33
N PRO A 134 14.10 -1.91 -0.31
CA PRO A 134 13.74 -1.53 -1.66
C PRO A 134 14.19 -2.57 -2.70
N VAL A 135 13.56 -2.53 -3.86
CA VAL A 135 13.95 -3.32 -5.04
C VAL A 135 14.63 -2.43 -6.08
N PRO A 136 15.49 -2.98 -6.95
CA PRO A 136 16.03 -2.24 -8.08
C PRO A 136 14.91 -1.68 -8.97
N ARG A 137 15.15 -0.51 -9.56
CA ARG A 137 14.17 0.16 -10.43
C ARG A 137 13.74 -0.78 -11.57
N VAL A 138 12.41 -0.92 -11.74
CA VAL A 138 11.84 -1.63 -12.89
C VAL A 138 11.90 -0.70 -14.10
N LEU A 139 12.58 -1.15 -15.15
CA LEU A 139 12.75 -0.43 -16.40
C LEU A 139 11.69 -0.82 -17.44
N TRP A 140 11.23 -2.07 -17.38
CA TRP A 140 10.19 -2.58 -18.27
C TRP A 140 9.54 -3.85 -17.70
N ARG A 141 8.28 -4.09 -18.05
CA ARG A 141 7.53 -5.30 -17.72
C ARG A 141 6.56 -5.65 -18.85
N GLY A 142 6.46 -6.92 -19.21
CA GLY A 142 5.52 -7.42 -20.23
C GLY A 142 5.94 -8.80 -20.73
N VAL A 143 5.19 -9.33 -21.72
CA VAL A 143 5.60 -10.57 -22.40
C VAL A 143 6.93 -10.34 -23.11
N PHE A 144 7.90 -11.23 -22.91
CA PHE A 144 9.26 -11.05 -23.42
C PHE A 144 9.29 -10.71 -24.92
N ASP A 145 9.76 -9.52 -25.22
CA ASP A 145 10.04 -9.04 -26.58
C ASP A 145 11.50 -8.58 -26.67
N GLU A 146 12.30 -9.31 -27.44
CA GLU A 146 13.71 -9.03 -27.62
C GLU A 146 13.96 -7.61 -28.17
N ARG A 147 13.07 -7.13 -29.08
CA ARG A 147 13.20 -5.78 -29.66
C ARG A 147 12.96 -4.71 -28.62
N ALA A 148 11.92 -4.85 -27.83
CA ALA A 148 11.59 -3.93 -26.74
C ALA A 148 12.73 -3.87 -25.70
N VAL A 149 13.25 -5.02 -25.28
CA VAL A 149 14.35 -5.10 -24.30
C VAL A 149 15.65 -4.51 -24.84
N ARG A 150 15.97 -4.71 -26.13
CA ARG A 150 17.14 -4.07 -26.78
C ARG A 150 16.98 -2.56 -26.97
N ALA A 151 15.76 -2.08 -27.09
CA ALA A 151 15.45 -0.66 -27.30
C ALA A 151 15.47 0.16 -26.00
N LEU A 152 15.67 -0.48 -24.83
CA LEU A 152 15.74 0.22 -23.55
C LEU A 152 16.89 1.24 -23.55
N LYS A 153 16.55 2.47 -23.24
CA LYS A 153 17.51 3.57 -23.11
C LYS A 153 18.03 3.61 -21.68
N LEU A 154 19.33 3.42 -21.53
CA LEU A 154 20.03 3.49 -20.25
C LEU A 154 20.92 4.74 -20.22
N ASP A 155 21.02 5.35 -19.03
CA ASP A 155 22.07 6.32 -18.75
C ASP A 155 23.36 5.55 -18.40
N LEU A 156 24.17 5.28 -19.41
CA LEU A 156 25.41 4.52 -19.25
C LEU A 156 26.46 5.23 -18.37
N GLY A 157 26.26 6.49 -18.02
CA GLY A 157 27.08 7.19 -17.01
C GLY A 157 26.73 6.76 -15.58
N ARG A 158 25.47 6.45 -15.34
CA ARG A 158 24.92 6.17 -14.01
C ARG A 158 24.40 4.74 -13.82
N GLN A 159 24.30 3.94 -14.88
CA GLN A 159 23.72 2.59 -14.86
C GLN A 159 24.72 1.56 -15.44
N GLU A 160 24.90 0.44 -14.75
CA GLU A 160 25.74 -0.65 -15.20
C GLU A 160 25.08 -1.45 -16.35
N GLY A 161 23.77 -1.63 -16.27
CA GLY A 161 23.03 -2.44 -17.19
C GLY A 161 21.64 -2.78 -16.68
N TYR A 162 21.13 -3.93 -17.10
CA TYR A 162 19.85 -4.45 -16.63
C TYR A 162 19.86 -5.98 -16.47
N VAL A 163 18.91 -6.46 -15.67
CA VAL A 163 18.61 -7.89 -15.47
C VAL A 163 17.21 -8.16 -15.98
N VAL A 164 17.06 -9.17 -16.82
CA VAL A 164 15.77 -9.73 -17.28
C VAL A 164 15.48 -10.98 -16.47
N ARG A 165 14.31 -11.05 -15.86
CA ARG A 165 13.83 -12.26 -15.18
C ARG A 165 12.38 -12.54 -15.52
N THR A 166 11.97 -13.84 -15.51
CA THR A 166 10.54 -14.16 -15.60
C THR A 166 9.78 -13.61 -14.39
N ALA A 167 8.57 -13.10 -14.62
CA ALA A 167 7.71 -12.62 -13.54
C ALA A 167 7.27 -13.77 -12.62
N ASP A 168 7.05 -14.94 -13.18
CA ASP A 168 6.70 -16.18 -12.46
C ASP A 168 7.85 -16.66 -11.55
N GLY A 169 7.48 -17.38 -10.48
CA GLY A 169 8.42 -18.13 -9.66
C GLY A 169 9.01 -19.35 -10.40
N PHE A 170 10.15 -19.85 -9.92
CA PHE A 170 10.86 -20.97 -10.54
C PHE A 170 11.79 -21.69 -9.56
N MET A 171 12.12 -22.94 -9.87
CA MET A 171 13.10 -23.71 -9.10
C MET A 171 14.55 -23.28 -9.42
N ALA A 172 15.47 -23.47 -8.47
CA ALA A 172 16.87 -23.08 -8.61
C ALA A 172 17.55 -23.68 -9.86
N GLN A 173 17.16 -24.88 -10.28
CA GLN A 173 17.68 -25.57 -11.47
C GLN A 173 17.30 -24.84 -12.78
N GLU A 174 16.19 -24.11 -12.78
CA GLU A 174 15.71 -23.35 -13.94
C GLU A 174 16.35 -21.97 -14.05
N PHE A 175 17.11 -21.50 -13.04
CA PHE A 175 17.65 -20.15 -12.95
C PHE A 175 18.30 -19.67 -14.25
N ALA A 176 19.13 -20.51 -14.84
CA ALA A 176 19.90 -20.17 -16.07
C ALA A 176 19.00 -19.90 -17.30
N GLN A 177 17.74 -20.37 -17.27
CA GLN A 177 16.75 -20.18 -18.34
C GLN A 177 15.79 -19.01 -18.00
N ARG A 178 15.71 -18.63 -16.72
CA ARG A 178 14.74 -17.65 -16.19
C ARG A 178 15.33 -16.27 -15.94
N VAL A 179 16.67 -16.18 -15.82
CA VAL A 179 17.36 -14.92 -15.46
C VAL A 179 18.58 -14.71 -16.35
N ALA A 180 18.68 -13.53 -16.94
CA ALA A 180 19.81 -13.10 -17.75
C ALA A 180 20.14 -11.63 -17.53
N LYS A 181 21.38 -11.21 -17.80
CA LYS A 181 21.84 -9.83 -17.62
C LYS A 181 22.38 -9.23 -18.92
N TRP A 182 22.26 -7.93 -19.02
CA TRP A 182 22.97 -7.11 -19.98
C TRP A 182 23.85 -6.12 -19.22
N VAL A 183 25.12 -6.00 -19.64
CA VAL A 183 26.12 -5.12 -19.02
C VAL A 183 26.76 -4.27 -20.11
N ARG A 184 26.98 -2.99 -19.85
CA ARG A 184 27.64 -2.05 -20.76
C ARG A 184 29.11 -2.45 -21.03
N ALA A 185 29.66 -2.02 -22.17
CA ALA A 185 31.06 -2.20 -22.48
C ALA A 185 31.94 -1.39 -21.52
N GLY A 186 33.14 -1.93 -21.21
CA GLY A 186 34.16 -1.23 -20.41
C GLY A 186 33.71 -0.99 -18.95
N HIS A 187 32.89 -1.86 -18.40
CA HIS A 187 32.39 -1.76 -17.04
C HIS A 187 33.52 -1.83 -15.99
N VAL A 188 34.49 -2.73 -16.14
CA VAL A 188 35.64 -2.83 -15.24
C VAL A 188 36.76 -1.95 -15.79
N ARG A 189 37.13 -0.89 -15.08
CA ARG A 189 38.16 0.08 -15.48
C ARG A 189 39.36 0.15 -14.55
N THR A 190 39.41 -0.62 -13.46
CA THR A 190 40.49 -0.53 -12.46
C THR A 190 41.20 -1.86 -12.33
N ASP A 191 42.54 -1.81 -12.38
CA ASP A 191 43.41 -2.98 -12.15
C ASP A 191 43.42 -3.42 -10.67
N THR A 192 43.01 -2.55 -9.76
CA THR A 192 42.95 -2.85 -8.33
C THR A 192 41.52 -3.27 -7.97
N HIS A 193 41.36 -4.50 -7.48
CA HIS A 193 40.09 -5.00 -7.04
C HIS A 193 39.57 -4.14 -5.86
N TRP A 194 38.31 -3.69 -5.92
CA TRP A 194 37.67 -2.78 -4.94
C TRP A 194 37.86 -3.24 -3.47
N MET A 195 37.96 -4.54 -3.20
CA MET A 195 38.19 -5.09 -1.85
C MET A 195 39.51 -4.67 -1.23
N HIS A 196 40.50 -4.22 -2.04
CA HIS A 196 41.81 -3.77 -1.56
C HIS A 196 41.94 -2.24 -1.56
N ALA A 197 40.92 -1.55 -2.03
CA ALA A 197 40.86 -0.08 -2.00
C ALA A 197 40.22 0.40 -0.68
N ALA A 198 40.44 1.66 -0.32
CA ALA A 198 39.72 2.30 0.76
C ALA A 198 38.22 2.32 0.44
N VAL A 199 37.40 1.93 1.41
CA VAL A 199 35.94 1.93 1.24
C VAL A 199 35.44 3.36 1.15
N VAL A 200 34.92 3.74 0.00
CA VAL A 200 34.22 5.00 -0.22
C VAL A 200 32.71 4.69 -0.26
N PRO A 201 31.89 5.21 0.67
CA PRO A 201 30.47 4.95 0.64
C PRO A 201 29.78 5.69 -0.51
N ASN A 202 28.71 5.10 -1.04
CA ASN A 202 27.73 5.80 -1.86
C ASN A 202 26.89 6.74 -0.97
N THR A 203 26.08 7.60 -1.59
CA THR A 203 25.25 8.57 -0.88
C THR A 203 23.77 8.17 -0.90
N LEU A 204 23.10 8.33 0.23
CA LEU A 204 21.67 8.09 0.37
C LEU A 204 20.89 9.34 -0.06
N GLY A 205 19.77 9.11 -0.73
CA GLY A 205 18.79 10.14 -1.06
C GLY A 205 17.79 10.42 0.06
N PRO A 206 16.90 11.42 -0.14
CA PRO A 206 15.89 11.81 0.87
C PRO A 206 14.91 10.69 1.24
N GLY A 207 14.68 9.74 0.32
CA GLY A 207 13.80 8.58 0.55
C GLY A 207 14.34 7.54 1.53
N ALA A 208 15.65 7.55 1.79
CA ALA A 208 16.30 6.51 2.60
C ALA A 208 15.77 6.43 4.03
N ALA A 209 15.44 7.57 4.64
CA ALA A 209 14.90 7.62 5.99
C ALA A 209 13.61 6.81 6.15
N LEU A 210 12.75 6.78 5.12
CA LEU A 210 11.51 6.00 5.13
C LEU A 210 11.80 4.50 5.11
N TRP A 211 12.79 4.05 4.34
CA TRP A 211 13.22 2.66 4.28
C TRP A 211 13.93 2.23 5.56
N ASP A 212 14.71 3.11 6.18
CA ASP A 212 15.30 2.85 7.49
C ASP A 212 14.23 2.62 8.55
N VAL A 213 13.21 3.47 8.62
CA VAL A 213 12.09 3.28 9.54
C VAL A 213 11.35 1.97 9.25
N ARG A 214 11.08 1.66 7.99
CA ARG A 214 10.44 0.39 7.60
C ARG A 214 11.23 -0.83 8.08
N SER A 215 12.55 -0.81 7.95
CA SER A 215 13.44 -1.93 8.34
C SER A 215 13.71 -2.00 9.85
N GLY A 216 13.08 -1.16 10.67
CA GLY A 216 13.23 -1.17 12.12
C GLY A 216 14.39 -0.36 12.66
N ALA A 217 15.04 0.50 11.85
CA ALA A 217 16.03 1.43 12.36
C ALA A 217 15.41 2.41 13.37
N PRO A 218 16.18 2.91 14.35
CA PRO A 218 15.75 3.99 15.22
C PRO A 218 15.34 5.22 14.39
N VAL A 219 14.31 5.92 14.84
CA VAL A 219 13.90 7.19 14.24
C VAL A 219 14.72 8.30 14.89
N ASP A 220 15.52 8.97 14.08
CA ASP A 220 16.16 10.22 14.52
C ASP A 220 15.14 11.35 14.33
N VAL A 221 14.45 11.69 15.42
CA VAL A 221 13.39 12.70 15.41
C VAL A 221 14.00 14.04 15.79
N THR A 222 14.58 14.73 14.83
CA THR A 222 14.95 16.15 14.93
C THR A 222 13.74 17.02 14.55
N THR A 223 12.61 16.87 15.27
CA THR A 223 11.43 17.71 15.02
C THR A 223 11.43 18.91 15.95
N PRO A 224 10.93 20.07 15.48
CA PRO A 224 10.83 21.27 16.32
C PRO A 224 9.74 21.17 17.41
N ASP A 225 8.86 20.17 17.37
CA ASP A 225 7.78 20.00 18.35
C ASP A 225 8.15 18.86 19.34
N GLU A 226 8.46 19.25 20.58
CA GLU A 226 8.83 18.32 21.66
C GLU A 226 7.75 17.26 21.94
N GLY A 227 6.46 17.58 21.72
CA GLY A 227 5.34 16.67 21.96
C GLY A 227 5.32 15.49 21.00
N ASP A 228 5.61 15.72 19.73
CA ASP A 228 5.59 14.69 18.68
C ASP A 228 6.82 13.78 18.79
N ALA A 229 7.99 14.35 19.07
CA ALA A 229 9.21 13.59 19.36
C ALA A 229 9.03 12.68 20.59
N ALA A 230 8.36 13.17 21.64
CA ALA A 230 8.06 12.38 22.84
C ALA A 230 7.11 11.22 22.55
N ALA A 231 6.13 11.38 21.66
CA ALA A 231 5.25 10.28 21.25
C ALA A 231 6.02 9.17 20.51
N VAL A 232 6.90 9.54 19.58
CA VAL A 232 7.74 8.54 18.88
C VAL A 232 8.72 7.85 19.85
N ALA A 233 9.30 8.56 20.79
CA ALA A 233 10.21 7.98 21.79
C ALA A 233 9.51 6.93 22.69
N ARG A 234 8.19 7.06 22.91
CA ARG A 234 7.38 6.09 23.67
C ARG A 234 6.79 4.98 22.82
N LEU A 235 6.91 5.06 21.50
CA LEU A 235 6.26 4.12 20.60
C LEU A 235 6.95 2.76 20.64
N ASP A 236 6.20 1.75 21.08
CA ASP A 236 6.63 0.34 21.05
C ASP A 236 5.89 -0.40 19.93
N LEU A 237 6.61 -0.77 18.88
CA LEU A 237 6.08 -1.53 17.75
C LEU A 237 6.63 -2.95 17.69
N GLY A 238 7.05 -3.51 18.79
CA GLY A 238 7.57 -4.87 19.04
C GLY A 238 7.60 -5.80 17.82
N GLY A 239 8.74 -5.93 17.13
CA GLY A 239 8.90 -6.82 15.97
C GLY A 239 8.19 -6.39 14.68
N ARG A 240 7.46 -5.26 14.65
CA ARG A 240 6.83 -4.76 13.41
C ARG A 240 7.88 -4.19 12.46
N THR A 241 7.72 -4.47 11.16
CA THR A 241 8.56 -3.96 10.06
C THR A 241 7.69 -3.46 8.90
N GLY A 242 8.32 -2.99 7.84
CA GLY A 242 7.66 -2.60 6.61
C GLY A 242 6.67 -1.45 6.79
N ASP A 243 5.61 -1.50 5.99
CA ASP A 243 4.58 -0.45 5.97
C ASP A 243 3.82 -0.31 7.29
N ALA A 244 3.65 -1.41 8.05
CA ALA A 244 2.97 -1.37 9.34
C ALA A 244 3.77 -0.54 10.36
N ARG A 245 5.10 -0.75 10.43
CA ARG A 245 5.99 0.04 11.29
C ARG A 245 6.04 1.50 10.86
N LEU A 246 6.21 1.76 9.57
CA LEU A 246 6.25 3.12 9.05
C LEU A 246 4.94 3.86 9.33
N ALA A 247 3.80 3.20 9.13
CA ALA A 247 2.49 3.79 9.44
C ALA A 247 2.38 4.17 10.91
N GLY A 248 2.82 3.31 11.82
CA GLY A 248 2.80 3.58 13.26
C GLY A 248 3.69 4.76 13.65
N VAL A 249 4.93 4.82 13.14
CA VAL A 249 5.86 5.94 13.42
C VAL A 249 5.30 7.26 12.90
N LEU A 250 4.82 7.30 11.65
CA LEU A 250 4.23 8.50 11.08
C LEU A 250 2.94 8.91 11.80
N ALA A 251 2.12 7.95 12.23
CA ALA A 251 0.92 8.25 13.01
C ALA A 251 1.26 8.83 14.40
N ALA A 252 2.31 8.35 15.05
CA ALA A 252 2.79 8.92 16.31
C ALA A 252 3.36 10.33 16.13
N LEU A 253 4.10 10.59 15.03
CA LEU A 253 4.59 11.92 14.67
C LEU A 253 3.47 12.91 14.36
N LEU A 254 2.41 12.47 13.70
CA LEU A 254 1.36 13.31 13.13
C LEU A 254 0.04 13.21 13.90
N HIS A 255 0.07 12.68 15.13
CA HIS A 255 -1.13 12.35 15.89
C HIS A 255 -2.08 13.52 16.18
N ARG A 256 -1.59 14.75 16.10
CA ARG A 256 -2.36 15.99 16.27
C ARG A 256 -2.98 16.52 14.98
N GLU A 257 -2.55 15.98 13.85
CA GLU A 257 -3.02 16.40 12.54
C GLU A 257 -4.45 15.90 12.27
N ARG A 258 -5.13 16.56 11.33
CA ARG A 258 -6.49 16.17 10.97
C ARG A 258 -6.47 15.03 9.96
N ARG A 259 -7.12 13.91 10.28
CA ARG A 259 -7.24 12.72 9.41
C ARG A 259 -7.62 13.07 7.96
N GLY A 260 -8.60 13.95 7.75
CA GLY A 260 -9.10 14.28 6.42
C GLY A 260 -8.09 14.99 5.51
N ALA A 261 -7.07 15.63 6.09
CA ALA A 261 -6.00 16.29 5.35
C ALA A 261 -4.76 15.41 5.14
N LEU A 262 -4.54 14.41 6.01
CA LEU A 262 -3.32 13.62 6.02
C LEU A 262 -3.16 12.72 4.79
N ALA A 263 -4.18 11.93 4.43
CA ALA A 263 -4.04 10.99 3.32
C ALA A 263 -3.66 11.70 2.01
N PRO A 264 -4.36 12.78 1.57
CA PRO A 264 -3.94 13.53 0.40
C PRO A 264 -2.53 14.13 0.50
N LYS A 265 -2.17 14.67 1.69
CA LYS A 265 -0.86 15.31 1.94
C LYS A 265 0.31 14.32 1.83
N LEU A 266 0.10 13.09 2.30
CA LEU A 266 1.15 12.06 2.35
C LEU A 266 1.22 11.20 1.07
N THR A 267 0.17 11.18 0.25
CA THR A 267 0.09 10.34 -0.96
C THR A 267 1.26 10.51 -1.92
N PRO A 268 1.78 11.73 -2.21
CA PRO A 268 2.91 11.88 -3.13
C PRO A 268 4.19 11.15 -2.68
N ALA A 269 4.41 11.05 -1.37
CA ALA A 269 5.61 10.41 -0.82
C ALA A 269 5.44 8.91 -0.50
N LEU A 270 4.21 8.50 -0.14
CA LEU A 270 3.95 7.16 0.41
C LEU A 270 3.11 6.26 -0.50
N GLY A 271 2.43 6.84 -1.49
CA GLY A 271 1.32 6.19 -2.17
C GLY A 271 0.03 6.22 -1.33
N LEU A 272 -1.12 6.18 -2.00
CA LEU A 272 -2.43 6.35 -1.36
C LEU A 272 -2.73 5.28 -0.29
N PRO A 273 -2.45 3.98 -0.49
CA PRO A 273 -2.75 2.96 0.51
C PRO A 273 -2.05 3.19 1.85
N LEU A 274 -0.76 3.52 1.84
CA LEU A 274 -0.01 3.76 3.06
C LEU A 274 -0.39 5.10 3.70
N ALA A 275 -0.55 6.16 2.89
CA ALA A 275 -0.99 7.47 3.36
C ALA A 275 -2.36 7.40 4.06
N ARG A 276 -3.30 6.60 3.52
CA ARG A 276 -4.61 6.34 4.15
C ARG A 276 -4.47 5.62 5.49
N ARG A 277 -3.62 4.57 5.56
CA ARG A 277 -3.40 3.83 6.83
C ARG A 277 -2.83 4.74 7.93
N VAL A 278 -1.89 5.61 7.59
CA VAL A 278 -1.38 6.63 8.54
C VAL A 278 -2.52 7.52 9.02
N ALA A 279 -3.32 8.06 8.11
CA ALA A 279 -4.44 8.93 8.44
C ALA A 279 -5.49 8.20 9.30
N ASP A 280 -5.78 6.92 9.03
CA ASP A 280 -6.74 6.14 9.80
C ASP A 280 -6.23 5.87 11.23
N LEU A 281 -4.96 5.55 11.41
CA LEU A 281 -4.34 5.41 12.74
C LEU A 281 -4.46 6.71 13.54
N VAL A 282 -4.12 7.85 12.92
CA VAL A 282 -4.27 9.18 13.55
C VAL A 282 -5.72 9.47 13.94
N GLY A 283 -6.67 9.10 13.09
CA GLY A 283 -8.08 9.34 13.36
C GLY A 283 -8.70 8.44 14.42
N LEU A 284 -8.17 7.22 14.61
CA LEU A 284 -8.74 6.20 15.50
C LEU A 284 -8.08 6.16 16.88
N GLN A 285 -6.79 6.51 17.00
CA GLN A 285 -6.01 6.29 18.22
C GLN A 285 -6.63 6.94 19.47
N SER A 286 -7.20 8.14 19.36
CA SER A 286 -7.80 8.85 20.47
C SER A 286 -9.11 8.24 21.00
N ALA A 287 -9.76 7.40 20.19
CA ALA A 287 -10.94 6.67 20.63
C ALA A 287 -10.60 5.63 21.72
N LEU A 288 -9.37 5.11 21.71
CA LEU A 288 -8.89 4.14 22.70
C LEU A 288 -8.50 4.78 24.03
N HIS A 289 -8.38 6.10 24.11
CA HIS A 289 -8.07 6.84 25.35
C HIS A 289 -9.28 6.99 26.30
N ARG A 290 -10.45 6.58 25.87
CA ARG A 290 -11.70 6.78 26.60
C ARG A 290 -12.24 5.46 27.16
N PRO A 291 -12.93 5.50 28.31
CA PRO A 291 -13.68 4.36 28.80
C PRO A 291 -14.67 3.88 27.74
N TYR A 292 -14.69 2.59 27.48
CA TYR A 292 -15.60 1.96 26.54
C TYR A 292 -16.43 0.91 27.29
N PRO A 293 -17.75 0.85 27.13
CA PRO A 293 -18.54 -0.26 27.66
C PRO A 293 -18.00 -1.59 27.10
N ASP A 294 -17.82 -2.59 27.96
CA ASP A 294 -17.19 -3.85 27.57
C ASP A 294 -17.96 -4.55 26.44
N GLU A 295 -19.30 -4.45 26.47
CA GLU A 295 -20.19 -5.01 25.43
C GLU A 295 -19.97 -4.37 24.06
N ASP A 296 -19.69 -3.05 24.01
CA ASP A 296 -19.46 -2.34 22.76
C ASP A 296 -17.98 -2.39 22.32
N ARG A 297 -17.06 -2.74 23.23
CA ARG A 297 -15.61 -2.73 22.97
C ARG A 297 -15.26 -3.72 21.86
N ARG A 298 -15.73 -4.96 21.94
CA ARG A 298 -15.53 -5.96 20.91
C ARG A 298 -15.98 -5.45 19.55
N ALA A 299 -17.21 -4.97 19.45
CA ALA A 299 -17.76 -4.44 18.20
C ALA A 299 -16.97 -3.25 17.66
N GLY A 300 -16.52 -2.36 18.54
CA GLY A 300 -15.66 -1.22 18.19
C GLY A 300 -14.31 -1.66 17.65
N LEU A 301 -13.61 -2.58 18.33
CA LEU A 301 -12.31 -3.11 17.91
C LEU A 301 -12.41 -3.88 16.59
N VAL A 302 -13.43 -4.71 16.40
CA VAL A 302 -13.69 -5.39 15.12
C VAL A 302 -13.85 -4.38 13.99
N ARG A 303 -14.60 -3.29 14.19
CA ARG A 303 -14.74 -2.24 13.18
C ARG A 303 -13.44 -1.49 12.92
N MET A 304 -12.61 -1.24 13.96
CA MET A 304 -11.30 -0.60 13.80
C MET A 304 -10.33 -1.50 13.04
N SER A 305 -10.41 -2.85 13.21
CA SER A 305 -9.54 -3.80 12.52
C SER A 305 -9.71 -3.77 10.99
N TYR A 306 -10.82 -3.28 10.47
CA TYR A 306 -11.02 -3.10 9.03
C TYR A 306 -10.24 -1.91 8.46
N ALA A 307 -9.92 -0.92 9.30
CA ALA A 307 -9.22 0.29 8.90
C ALA A 307 -7.72 0.25 9.22
N ALA A 308 -7.30 -0.45 10.29
CA ALA A 308 -5.94 -0.45 10.79
C ALA A 308 -5.58 -1.80 11.45
N ASP A 309 -4.28 -2.14 11.46
CA ASP A 309 -3.72 -3.19 12.31
C ASP A 309 -3.92 -2.80 13.78
N LEU A 310 -4.65 -3.61 14.55
CA LEU A 310 -4.98 -3.30 15.93
C LEU A 310 -3.75 -3.18 16.83
N GLY A 311 -2.72 -4.00 16.62
CA GLY A 311 -1.48 -3.92 17.40
C GLY A 311 -0.76 -2.58 17.16
N VAL A 312 -0.68 -2.13 15.92
CA VAL A 312 -0.12 -0.81 15.58
C VAL A 312 -0.98 0.31 16.15
N LEU A 313 -2.30 0.19 16.05
CA LEU A 313 -3.24 1.19 16.58
C LEU A 313 -3.10 1.35 18.11
N HIS A 314 -3.02 0.24 18.85
CA HIS A 314 -2.81 0.28 20.31
C HIS A 314 -1.44 0.87 20.68
N ALA A 315 -0.38 0.51 19.95
CA ALA A 315 0.94 1.08 20.17
C ALA A 315 0.96 2.61 19.98
N VAL A 316 0.33 3.10 18.88
CA VAL A 316 0.18 4.53 18.64
C VAL A 316 -0.66 5.20 19.74
N ALA A 317 -1.80 4.61 20.09
CA ALA A 317 -2.64 5.14 21.16
C ALA A 317 -1.92 5.20 22.52
N ALA A 318 -1.15 4.17 22.87
CA ALA A 318 -0.36 4.16 24.11
C ALA A 318 0.72 5.24 24.10
N SER A 319 1.42 5.42 22.96
CA SER A 319 2.49 6.41 22.82
C SER A 319 2.00 7.87 22.89
N THR A 320 0.77 8.12 22.42
CA THR A 320 0.14 9.45 22.37
C THR A 320 -0.75 9.75 23.58
N ALA A 321 -0.99 8.79 24.47
CA ALA A 321 -1.79 8.98 25.68
C ALA A 321 -1.09 9.93 26.67
N GLU A 322 -1.71 11.06 26.97
CA GLU A 322 -1.15 12.12 27.83
C GLU A 322 -1.32 11.78 29.33
N THR A 323 -2.40 11.08 29.70
CA THR A 323 -2.73 10.77 31.10
C THR A 323 -2.52 9.30 31.45
N ALA A 324 -2.33 8.99 32.73
CA ALA A 324 -2.24 7.62 33.22
C ALA A 324 -3.53 6.85 32.95
N GLU A 325 -4.70 7.48 33.16
CA GLU A 325 -6.00 6.90 32.88
C GLU A 325 -6.16 6.49 31.40
N ALA A 326 -5.77 7.38 30.46
CA ALA A 326 -5.80 7.06 29.04
C ALA A 326 -4.92 5.84 28.71
N ARG A 327 -3.72 5.74 29.29
CA ARG A 327 -2.83 4.58 29.12
C ARG A 327 -3.44 3.29 29.66
N GLU A 328 -4.11 3.35 30.81
CA GLU A 328 -4.83 2.18 31.38
C GLU A 328 -5.97 1.73 30.45
N GLN A 329 -6.74 2.66 29.88
CA GLN A 329 -7.80 2.34 28.92
C GLN A 329 -7.24 1.66 27.65
N VAL A 330 -6.11 2.15 27.13
CA VAL A 330 -5.43 1.53 25.98
C VAL A 330 -4.96 0.12 26.32
N ALA A 331 -4.32 -0.08 27.47
CA ALA A 331 -3.83 -1.38 27.90
C ALA A 331 -4.98 -2.39 28.08
N TRP A 332 -6.08 -1.95 28.70
CA TRP A 332 -7.30 -2.77 28.83
C TRP A 332 -7.89 -3.14 27.46
N SER A 333 -7.95 -2.16 26.53
CA SER A 333 -8.42 -2.39 25.17
C SER A 333 -7.53 -3.38 24.40
N ALA A 334 -6.22 -3.35 24.61
CA ALA A 334 -5.27 -4.26 23.96
C ALA A 334 -5.51 -5.72 24.34
N LEU A 335 -5.81 -6.01 25.62
CA LEU A 335 -6.16 -7.35 26.07
C LEU A 335 -7.40 -7.90 25.34
N HIS A 336 -8.43 -7.08 25.16
CA HIS A 336 -9.61 -7.49 24.38
C HIS A 336 -9.31 -7.66 22.88
N ALA A 337 -8.33 -6.93 22.34
CA ALA A 337 -7.95 -7.07 20.94
C ALA A 337 -7.29 -8.41 20.63
N GLU A 338 -6.60 -9.03 21.59
CA GLU A 338 -5.99 -10.35 21.45
C GLU A 338 -7.03 -11.48 21.27
N GLU A 339 -8.25 -11.26 21.77
CA GLU A 339 -9.36 -12.23 21.67
C GLU A 339 -10.12 -12.13 20.33
N ILE A 340 -9.82 -11.11 19.51
CA ILE A 340 -10.50 -10.88 18.24
C ILE A 340 -9.83 -11.69 17.14
N ASP A 341 -10.51 -12.75 16.71
CA ASP A 341 -10.24 -13.39 15.43
C ASP A 341 -11.19 -12.81 14.38
N PRO A 342 -10.73 -12.00 13.41
CA PRO A 342 -11.58 -11.42 12.38
C PRO A 342 -12.02 -12.44 11.32
N LEU A 343 -12.52 -13.61 11.72
CA LEU A 343 -12.97 -14.69 10.86
C LEU A 343 -11.88 -15.13 9.86
N SER A 344 -10.83 -15.75 10.36
CA SER A 344 -9.86 -16.46 9.52
C SER A 344 -10.61 -17.42 8.59
N GLY A 345 -10.29 -17.44 7.30
CA GLY A 345 -10.98 -18.27 6.32
C GLY A 345 -12.16 -17.63 5.57
N LEU A 346 -12.65 -16.44 5.96
CA LEU A 346 -13.73 -15.75 5.21
C LEU A 346 -13.39 -15.52 3.74
N ALA A 347 -12.13 -15.19 3.43
CA ALA A 347 -11.70 -14.96 2.05
C ALA A 347 -11.82 -16.23 1.21
N GLU A 348 -11.45 -17.38 1.79
CA GLU A 348 -11.54 -18.69 1.15
C GLU A 348 -12.99 -19.17 1.00
N ALA A 349 -13.81 -18.95 2.04
CA ALA A 349 -15.22 -19.33 2.05
C ALA A 349 -16.05 -18.67 0.94
N PHE A 350 -15.63 -17.50 0.46
CA PHE A 350 -16.32 -16.72 -0.59
C PHE A 350 -15.51 -16.61 -1.89
N ALA A 351 -14.38 -17.31 -2.04
CA ALA A 351 -13.48 -17.19 -3.20
C ALA A 351 -14.13 -17.62 -4.54
N GLY A 352 -15.13 -18.51 -4.50
CA GLY A 352 -15.82 -19.00 -5.69
C GLY A 352 -17.01 -18.16 -6.16
N LEU A 353 -17.33 -17.06 -5.47
CA LEU A 353 -18.45 -16.18 -5.82
C LEU A 353 -18.03 -15.09 -6.82
N GLU A 354 -19.03 -14.57 -7.55
CA GLU A 354 -18.85 -13.35 -8.34
C GLU A 354 -18.34 -12.20 -7.42
N PRO A 355 -17.43 -11.30 -7.89
CA PRO A 355 -16.78 -10.31 -7.04
C PRO A 355 -17.71 -9.43 -6.20
N ALA A 356 -18.86 -8.99 -6.74
CA ALA A 356 -19.83 -8.19 -5.99
C ALA A 356 -20.54 -9.03 -4.92
N ALA A 357 -20.91 -10.28 -5.22
CA ALA A 357 -21.51 -11.19 -4.26
C ALA A 357 -20.53 -11.54 -3.13
N ALA A 358 -19.26 -11.83 -3.46
CA ALA A 358 -18.23 -12.08 -2.48
C ALA A 358 -18.00 -10.87 -1.55
N ALA A 359 -17.95 -9.66 -2.11
CA ALA A 359 -17.79 -8.43 -1.34
C ALA A 359 -19.00 -8.20 -0.40
N ARG A 360 -20.22 -8.42 -0.92
CA ARG A 360 -21.45 -8.29 -0.10
C ARG A 360 -21.45 -9.30 1.05
N CYS A 361 -21.24 -10.58 0.76
CA CYS A 361 -21.22 -11.63 1.78
C CYS A 361 -20.15 -11.38 2.84
N ARG A 362 -18.93 -10.98 2.44
CA ARG A 362 -17.86 -10.63 3.38
C ARG A 362 -18.24 -9.46 4.29
N ALA A 363 -18.83 -8.39 3.75
CA ALA A 363 -19.20 -7.22 4.53
C ALA A 363 -20.33 -7.54 5.54
N GLU A 364 -21.35 -8.29 5.13
CA GLU A 364 -22.44 -8.70 5.99
C GLU A 364 -21.95 -9.68 7.08
N ALA A 365 -21.08 -10.61 6.74
CA ALA A 365 -20.45 -11.51 7.69
C ALA A 365 -19.62 -10.74 8.74
N ARG A 366 -18.79 -9.78 8.32
CA ARG A 366 -18.02 -8.92 9.23
C ARG A 366 -18.93 -8.14 10.18
N GLN A 367 -20.01 -7.59 9.68
CA GLN A 367 -20.97 -6.87 10.52
C GLN A 367 -21.67 -7.82 11.49
N ALA A 368 -22.09 -9.00 11.03
CA ALA A 368 -22.71 -10.01 11.89
C ALA A 368 -21.78 -10.49 13.00
N TYR A 369 -20.48 -10.65 12.69
CA TYR A 369 -19.45 -10.98 13.67
C TYR A 369 -19.23 -9.85 14.68
N ALA A 370 -19.15 -8.60 14.22
CA ALA A 370 -19.04 -7.44 15.10
C ALA A 370 -20.23 -7.34 16.07
N ASP A 371 -21.44 -7.69 15.60
CA ASP A 371 -22.67 -7.68 16.41
C ASP A 371 -22.82 -8.95 17.29
N GLY A 372 -21.83 -9.88 17.26
CA GLY A 372 -21.89 -11.12 18.03
C GLY A 372 -22.91 -12.14 17.54
N ARG A 373 -23.44 -11.98 16.31
CA ARG A 373 -24.47 -12.86 15.75
C ARG A 373 -23.91 -14.13 15.11
N ILE A 374 -22.63 -14.14 14.78
CA ILE A 374 -21.88 -15.28 14.25
C ILE A 374 -20.48 -15.34 14.88
N GLY A 375 -19.87 -16.53 14.94
CA GLY A 375 -18.55 -16.77 15.52
C GLY A 375 -17.60 -17.55 14.60
N SER A 376 -18.08 -18.08 13.45
CA SER A 376 -17.25 -18.89 12.55
C SER A 376 -17.48 -18.58 11.08
N ALA A 377 -16.58 -19.07 10.21
CA ALA A 377 -16.70 -18.91 8.76
C ALA A 377 -17.89 -19.71 8.20
N GLU A 378 -18.22 -20.86 8.79
CA GLU A 378 -19.38 -21.67 8.39
C GLU A 378 -20.69 -20.94 8.72
N GLU A 379 -20.78 -20.33 9.89
CA GLU A 379 -21.93 -19.49 10.26
C GLU A 379 -22.04 -18.27 9.34
N ALA A 380 -20.91 -17.69 8.92
CA ALA A 380 -20.89 -16.59 7.96
C ALA A 380 -21.46 -17.01 6.60
N VAL A 381 -21.09 -18.19 6.09
CA VAL A 381 -21.64 -18.76 4.85
C VAL A 381 -23.14 -18.96 4.95
N ALA A 382 -23.60 -19.52 6.07
CA ALA A 382 -25.05 -19.74 6.31
C ALA A 382 -25.83 -18.43 6.41
N ALA A 383 -25.29 -17.43 7.13
CA ALA A 383 -25.95 -16.14 7.34
C ALA A 383 -26.04 -15.27 6.06
N THR A 384 -25.20 -15.53 5.06
CA THR A 384 -25.07 -14.68 3.87
C THR A 384 -25.56 -15.35 2.58
N TRP A 385 -26.18 -16.52 2.67
CA TRP A 385 -26.57 -17.34 1.52
C TRP A 385 -27.43 -16.59 0.49
N ARG A 386 -28.30 -15.68 0.93
CA ARG A 386 -29.26 -14.92 0.10
C ARG A 386 -28.60 -13.92 -0.87
N TRP A 387 -27.33 -13.58 -0.69
CA TRP A 387 -26.61 -12.63 -1.56
C TRP A 387 -25.61 -13.32 -2.50
N ARG A 388 -25.52 -14.64 -2.47
CA ARG A 388 -24.49 -15.38 -3.18
C ARG A 388 -24.69 -15.43 -4.69
N ASP A 389 -25.92 -15.28 -5.16
CA ASP A 389 -26.31 -15.22 -6.58
C ASP A 389 -26.01 -13.86 -7.23
N GLY A 390 -25.71 -12.84 -6.45
CA GLY A 390 -25.43 -11.50 -6.96
C GLY A 390 -26.66 -10.69 -7.38
N ASP A 391 -27.86 -11.21 -7.13
CA ASP A 391 -29.13 -10.57 -7.48
C ASP A 391 -29.53 -9.53 -6.43
N PHE A 392 -28.90 -8.36 -6.49
CA PHE A 392 -29.18 -7.18 -5.65
C PHE A 392 -28.81 -5.89 -6.37
N PRO A 393 -29.48 -4.76 -6.06
CA PRO A 393 -29.11 -3.45 -6.56
C PRO A 393 -27.71 -3.04 -6.08
N ARG A 394 -27.04 -2.19 -6.84
CA ARG A 394 -25.70 -1.67 -6.51
C ARG A 394 -25.74 -0.15 -6.42
N LEU A 395 -25.21 0.40 -5.33
CA LEU A 395 -25.04 1.83 -5.13
C LEU A 395 -23.57 2.19 -5.11
N ILE A 396 -23.14 3.05 -6.03
CA ILE A 396 -21.84 3.71 -5.99
C ILE A 396 -22.04 5.12 -5.41
N HIS A 397 -21.60 5.31 -4.18
CA HIS A 397 -21.75 6.55 -3.43
C HIS A 397 -20.46 7.35 -3.47
N LEU A 398 -20.44 8.42 -4.27
CA LEU A 398 -19.28 9.29 -4.41
C LEU A 398 -19.06 10.12 -3.13
N VAL A 399 -17.81 10.20 -2.68
CA VAL A 399 -17.42 10.92 -1.47
C VAL A 399 -16.17 11.76 -1.74
N GLY A 400 -16.21 13.05 -1.42
CA GLY A 400 -15.07 13.95 -1.55
C GLY A 400 -15.48 15.40 -1.80
N PRO A 401 -14.56 16.38 -1.61
CA PRO A 401 -14.83 17.79 -1.80
C PRO A 401 -15.11 18.16 -3.27
N SER A 402 -15.63 19.34 -3.49
CA SER A 402 -15.81 19.88 -4.84
C SER A 402 -14.45 20.01 -5.55
N GLY A 403 -14.42 19.70 -6.85
CA GLY A 403 -13.16 19.74 -7.62
C GLY A 403 -12.28 18.50 -7.50
N SER A 404 -12.60 17.52 -6.64
CA SER A 404 -11.78 16.32 -6.49
C SER A 404 -11.77 15.37 -7.71
N GLY A 405 -12.75 15.49 -8.62
CA GLY A 405 -12.85 14.62 -9.80
C GLY A 405 -13.91 13.53 -9.71
N LYS A 406 -14.77 13.54 -8.68
CA LYS A 406 -15.85 12.56 -8.48
C LYS A 406 -16.71 12.30 -9.71
N SER A 407 -17.28 13.35 -10.27
CA SER A 407 -18.18 13.24 -11.45
C SER A 407 -17.43 12.78 -12.70
N THR A 408 -16.13 13.07 -12.81
CA THR A 408 -15.27 12.56 -13.89
C THR A 408 -15.06 11.07 -13.74
N PHE A 409 -14.70 10.63 -12.53
CA PHE A 409 -14.59 9.20 -12.19
C PHE A 409 -15.90 8.46 -12.45
N ALA A 410 -17.04 9.01 -11.99
CA ALA A 410 -18.33 8.36 -12.19
C ALA A 410 -18.71 8.18 -13.67
N ARG A 411 -18.32 9.13 -14.53
CA ARG A 411 -18.56 9.02 -15.98
C ARG A 411 -17.60 8.05 -16.70
N SER A 412 -16.52 7.65 -16.07
CA SER A 412 -15.60 6.62 -16.59
C SER A 412 -15.99 5.20 -16.20
N LEU A 413 -17.03 5.04 -15.37
CA LEU A 413 -17.55 3.74 -15.00
C LEU A 413 -18.44 3.18 -16.10
N ASP A 414 -18.28 1.92 -16.40
CA ASP A 414 -19.14 1.18 -17.32
C ASP A 414 -20.40 0.65 -16.58
N GLU A 415 -21.44 0.32 -17.32
CA GLU A 415 -22.65 -0.36 -16.84
C GLU A 415 -23.38 0.37 -15.70
N ILE A 416 -23.57 1.70 -15.85
CA ILE A 416 -24.38 2.51 -14.93
C ILE A 416 -25.80 2.63 -15.46
N ASP A 417 -26.78 2.13 -14.71
CA ASP A 417 -28.22 2.16 -15.08
C ASP A 417 -28.90 3.48 -14.72
N ALA A 418 -28.46 4.13 -13.62
CA ALA A 418 -29.00 5.40 -13.20
C ALA A 418 -27.97 6.31 -12.53
N TYR A 419 -28.09 7.61 -12.75
CA TYR A 419 -27.23 8.64 -12.18
C TYR A 419 -28.06 9.69 -11.45
N VAL A 420 -27.82 9.85 -10.15
CA VAL A 420 -28.51 10.82 -9.29
C VAL A 420 -27.52 11.88 -8.84
N SER A 421 -27.57 13.06 -9.47
CA SER A 421 -26.73 14.20 -9.16
C SER A 421 -27.53 15.30 -8.46
N LEU A 422 -27.07 15.72 -7.27
CA LEU A 422 -27.69 16.85 -6.59
C LEU A 422 -27.44 18.18 -7.30
N ASP A 423 -26.33 18.29 -8.02
CA ASP A 423 -26.01 19.50 -8.80
C ASP A 423 -26.92 19.64 -10.03
N ASP A 424 -27.26 18.53 -10.69
CA ASP A 424 -28.22 18.52 -11.80
C ASP A 424 -29.65 18.81 -11.31
N LEU A 425 -30.01 18.32 -10.13
CA LEU A 425 -31.30 18.65 -9.50
C LEU A 425 -31.42 20.13 -9.14
N ARG A 426 -30.33 20.78 -8.71
CA ARG A 426 -30.31 22.23 -8.48
C ARG A 426 -30.42 23.00 -9.81
N ALA A 427 -29.67 22.57 -10.82
CA ALA A 427 -29.69 23.20 -12.15
C ALA A 427 -31.10 23.17 -12.76
N ALA A 428 -31.82 22.06 -12.64
CA ALA A 428 -33.21 21.92 -13.12
C ALA A 428 -34.20 22.86 -12.42
N ARG A 429 -33.86 23.39 -11.22
CA ARG A 429 -34.69 24.36 -10.47
C ARG A 429 -34.29 25.82 -10.70
N GLY A 430 -33.30 26.09 -11.58
CA GLY A 430 -32.95 27.44 -12.02
C GLY A 430 -31.56 27.93 -11.61
N SER A 431 -30.90 27.37 -10.60
CA SER A 431 -29.53 27.74 -10.24
C SER A 431 -28.80 26.64 -9.47
N ARG A 432 -27.62 26.26 -9.96
CA ARG A 432 -26.66 25.37 -9.23
C ARG A 432 -26.15 25.98 -7.93
N ALA A 433 -26.20 27.30 -7.80
CA ALA A 433 -25.69 28.05 -6.65
C ALA A 433 -26.74 28.27 -5.53
N ASP A 434 -28.01 27.97 -5.77
CA ASP A 434 -29.08 28.20 -4.79
C ASP A 434 -29.02 27.16 -3.66
N GLN A 435 -28.55 27.62 -2.49
CA GLN A 435 -28.46 26.78 -1.28
C GLN A 435 -29.76 26.84 -0.43
N LYS A 436 -30.70 27.74 -0.72
CA LYS A 436 -31.93 27.88 0.06
C LYS A 436 -32.86 26.68 -0.09
N ALA A 437 -32.76 25.95 -1.22
CA ALA A 437 -33.58 24.76 -1.52
C ALA A 437 -32.85 23.44 -1.21
N ASN A 438 -31.74 23.46 -0.44
CA ASN A 438 -30.91 22.25 -0.22
C ASN A 438 -31.68 21.05 0.35
N ASP A 439 -32.60 21.28 1.30
CA ASP A 439 -33.39 20.20 1.91
C ASP A 439 -34.37 19.56 0.94
N GLU A 440 -34.97 20.37 0.06
CA GLU A 440 -35.88 19.87 -0.97
C GLU A 440 -35.13 19.13 -2.09
N VAL A 441 -33.97 19.66 -2.49
CA VAL A 441 -33.11 19.00 -3.48
C VAL A 441 -32.62 17.65 -2.94
N LEU A 442 -32.19 17.62 -1.68
CA LEU A 442 -31.76 16.38 -1.05
C LEU A 442 -32.92 15.37 -0.98
N ARG A 443 -34.10 15.79 -0.57
CA ARG A 443 -35.28 14.93 -0.51
C ARG A 443 -35.65 14.37 -1.88
N ALA A 444 -35.72 15.23 -2.91
CA ALA A 444 -35.97 14.81 -4.28
C ALA A 444 -34.87 13.85 -4.81
N GLY A 445 -33.62 14.06 -4.42
CA GLY A 445 -32.51 13.16 -4.74
C GLY A 445 -32.67 11.78 -4.10
N LEU A 446 -33.02 11.74 -2.80
CA LEU A 446 -33.26 10.48 -2.07
C LEU A 446 -34.46 9.71 -2.64
N ASP A 447 -35.53 10.40 -3.05
CA ASP A 447 -36.69 9.78 -3.69
C ASP A 447 -36.33 9.17 -5.06
N ARG A 448 -35.49 9.89 -5.85
CA ARG A 448 -34.98 9.35 -7.12
C ARG A 448 -34.05 8.14 -6.91
N LEU A 449 -33.19 8.21 -5.89
CA LEU A 449 -32.33 7.08 -5.53
C LEU A 449 -33.15 5.86 -5.14
N ASP A 450 -34.20 6.05 -4.30
CA ASP A 450 -35.09 4.97 -3.88
C ASP A 450 -35.78 4.30 -5.06
N THR A 451 -36.30 5.13 -6.00
CA THR A 451 -36.93 4.64 -7.23
C THR A 451 -35.96 3.89 -8.13
N ALA A 452 -34.76 4.44 -8.33
CA ALA A 452 -33.75 3.81 -9.17
C ALA A 452 -33.26 2.46 -8.60
N LEU A 453 -33.00 2.39 -7.30
CA LEU A 453 -32.61 1.13 -6.65
C LEU A 453 -33.74 0.08 -6.64
N ALA A 454 -34.99 0.51 -6.69
CA ALA A 454 -36.14 -0.41 -6.78
C ALA A 454 -36.21 -1.14 -8.11
N THR A 455 -35.65 -0.60 -9.18
CA THR A 455 -35.60 -1.24 -10.51
C THR A 455 -34.44 -2.22 -10.68
N GLY A 456 -33.54 -2.27 -9.69
CA GLY A 456 -32.30 -3.07 -9.78
C GLY A 456 -31.18 -2.31 -10.50
N GLY A 457 -30.07 -3.02 -10.80
CA GLY A 457 -28.93 -2.47 -11.52
C GLY A 457 -27.97 -1.63 -10.65
N THR A 458 -27.13 -0.84 -11.32
CA THR A 458 -26.09 0.00 -10.70
C THR A 458 -26.49 1.48 -10.72
N VAL A 459 -26.59 2.09 -9.55
CA VAL A 459 -26.96 3.50 -9.38
C VAL A 459 -25.78 4.29 -8.82
N VAL A 460 -25.46 5.44 -9.42
CA VAL A 460 -24.48 6.38 -8.90
C VAL A 460 -25.17 7.51 -8.14
N TRP A 461 -24.71 7.76 -6.91
CA TRP A 461 -25.06 8.96 -6.15
C TRP A 461 -23.93 9.97 -6.21
N ASP A 462 -24.13 11.09 -6.91
CA ASP A 462 -23.15 12.19 -7.06
C ASP A 462 -23.51 13.39 -6.19
N ALA A 463 -22.84 13.45 -5.06
CA ALA A 463 -22.82 14.58 -4.15
C ALA A 463 -21.48 14.64 -3.42
N THR A 464 -21.17 15.72 -2.70
CA THR A 464 -19.92 15.81 -1.94
C THR A 464 -19.86 14.81 -0.79
N SER A 465 -20.97 14.55 -0.10
CA SER A 465 -21.14 13.54 0.97
C SER A 465 -20.03 13.59 2.05
N LEU A 466 -19.67 14.83 2.47
CA LEU A 466 -18.46 15.12 3.28
C LEU A 466 -18.56 14.58 4.71
N SER A 467 -19.77 14.53 5.28
CA SER A 467 -19.98 14.15 6.68
C SER A 467 -20.67 12.79 6.83
N PRO A 468 -20.45 12.08 7.96
CA PRO A 468 -21.16 10.84 8.26
C PRO A 468 -22.69 11.00 8.20
N ARG A 469 -23.24 12.15 8.67
CA ARG A 469 -24.68 12.43 8.63
C ARG A 469 -25.23 12.47 7.20
N GLN A 470 -24.51 13.08 6.27
CA GLN A 470 -24.93 13.10 4.86
C GLN A 470 -24.95 11.70 4.27
N ARG A 471 -23.93 10.89 4.56
CA ARG A 471 -23.84 9.50 4.10
C ARG A 471 -24.90 8.60 4.69
N SER A 472 -25.24 8.78 5.98
CA SER A 472 -26.26 7.95 6.64
C SER A 472 -27.66 8.04 6.00
N LEU A 473 -28.03 9.19 5.44
CA LEU A 473 -29.31 9.36 4.74
C LEU A 473 -29.36 8.51 3.46
N VAL A 474 -28.29 8.52 2.69
CA VAL A 474 -28.14 7.72 1.47
C VAL A 474 -28.11 6.22 1.81
N HIS A 475 -27.36 5.85 2.86
CA HIS A 475 -27.29 4.48 3.34
C HIS A 475 -28.65 3.95 3.86
N ALA A 476 -29.48 4.81 4.43
CA ALA A 476 -30.83 4.41 4.86
C ALA A 476 -31.69 3.98 3.66
N VAL A 477 -31.56 4.66 2.52
CA VAL A 477 -32.22 4.27 1.27
C VAL A 477 -31.64 2.95 0.75
N ALA A 478 -30.32 2.85 0.65
CA ALA A 478 -29.65 1.65 0.16
C ALA A 478 -30.03 0.38 0.97
N ARG A 479 -30.07 0.50 2.31
CA ARG A 479 -30.48 -0.61 3.19
C ARG A 479 -31.93 -1.04 2.99
N ARG A 480 -32.87 -0.09 2.79
CA ARG A 480 -34.27 -0.44 2.49
C ARG A 480 -34.39 -1.24 1.20
N ARG A 481 -33.55 -0.98 0.23
CA ARG A 481 -33.52 -1.65 -1.07
C ARG A 481 -32.57 -2.84 -1.13
N ASP A 482 -31.98 -3.22 -0.01
CA ASP A 482 -30.99 -4.29 0.10
C ASP A 482 -29.84 -4.16 -0.91
N ALA A 483 -29.38 -2.92 -1.14
CA ALA A 483 -28.36 -2.62 -2.14
C ALA A 483 -26.94 -2.84 -1.62
N LEU A 484 -26.07 -3.41 -2.46
CA LEU A 484 -24.62 -3.37 -2.24
C LEU A 484 -24.15 -1.92 -2.31
N THR A 485 -23.60 -1.39 -1.24
CA THR A 485 -23.10 -0.02 -1.19
C THR A 485 -21.59 0.01 -1.33
N THR A 486 -21.07 0.76 -2.32
CA THR A 486 -19.65 1.06 -2.51
C THR A 486 -19.41 2.54 -2.24
N HIS A 487 -18.55 2.89 -1.29
CA HIS A 487 -18.02 4.24 -1.18
C HIS A 487 -16.91 4.44 -2.20
N ALA A 488 -17.05 5.40 -3.10
CA ALA A 488 -16.00 5.86 -4.00
C ALA A 488 -15.41 7.16 -3.43
N VAL A 489 -14.32 7.04 -2.69
CA VAL A 489 -13.70 8.12 -1.91
C VAL A 489 -12.56 8.74 -2.70
N VAL A 490 -12.73 9.99 -3.13
CA VAL A 490 -11.71 10.69 -3.91
C VAL A 490 -10.86 11.55 -2.98
N LEU A 491 -9.58 11.18 -2.86
CA LEU A 491 -8.58 11.83 -2.01
C LEU A 491 -7.57 12.57 -2.89
N VAL A 492 -7.60 13.87 -2.87
CA VAL A 492 -6.73 14.75 -3.67
C VAL A 492 -6.17 15.86 -2.78
N ALA A 493 -4.89 16.15 -2.94
CA ALA A 493 -4.20 17.20 -2.18
C ALA A 493 -4.87 18.57 -2.38
N GLU A 494 -4.79 19.43 -1.37
CA GLU A 494 -5.49 20.71 -1.35
C GLU A 494 -5.05 21.65 -2.48
N ASP A 495 -3.76 21.72 -2.77
CA ASP A 495 -3.17 22.48 -3.87
C ASP A 495 -3.71 22.02 -5.24
N GLU A 496 -3.83 20.73 -5.44
CA GLU A 496 -4.42 20.15 -6.65
C GLU A 496 -5.92 20.45 -6.75
N LEU A 497 -6.65 20.40 -5.64
CA LEU A 497 -8.06 20.77 -5.59
C LEU A 497 -8.26 22.25 -5.98
N VAL A 498 -7.44 23.14 -5.43
CA VAL A 498 -7.48 24.57 -5.76
C VAL A 498 -7.21 24.76 -7.25
N ARG A 499 -6.13 24.18 -7.77
CA ARG A 499 -5.76 24.25 -9.20
C ARG A 499 -6.85 23.73 -10.12
N ARG A 500 -7.53 22.62 -9.76
CA ARG A 500 -8.66 22.07 -10.53
C ARG A 500 -9.87 22.98 -10.47
N ASN A 501 -10.14 23.53 -9.30
CA ASN A 501 -11.27 24.43 -9.11
C ASN A 501 -11.15 25.71 -9.95
N GLU A 502 -9.96 26.29 -10.08
CA GLU A 502 -9.68 27.46 -10.89
C GLU A 502 -9.93 27.23 -12.40
N LYS A 503 -9.74 25.99 -12.86
CA LYS A 503 -9.94 25.60 -14.29
C LYS A 503 -11.39 25.23 -14.63
N ARG A 504 -12.31 25.23 -13.65
CA ARG A 504 -13.71 24.88 -13.89
C ARG A 504 -14.46 26.02 -14.59
N GLU A 505 -15.41 25.67 -15.43
CA GLU A 505 -16.36 26.63 -16.02
C GLU A 505 -17.13 27.41 -14.93
N HIS A 506 -17.47 26.70 -13.82
CA HIS A 506 -18.14 27.29 -12.66
C HIS A 506 -17.32 27.00 -11.40
N PRO A 507 -16.32 27.82 -11.06
CA PRO A 507 -15.49 27.59 -9.89
C PRO A 507 -16.28 27.81 -8.59
N VAL A 508 -16.02 26.95 -7.63
CA VAL A 508 -16.56 27.09 -6.28
C VAL A 508 -15.77 28.21 -5.57
N PRO A 509 -16.43 29.14 -4.85
CA PRO A 509 -15.72 30.17 -4.11
C PRO A 509 -14.68 29.58 -3.14
N PRO A 510 -13.47 30.15 -3.03
CA PRO A 510 -12.40 29.61 -2.20
C PRO A 510 -12.82 29.33 -0.75
N GLN A 511 -13.59 30.23 -0.15
CA GLN A 511 -14.08 30.07 1.24
C GLN A 511 -14.99 28.83 1.39
N VAL A 512 -15.79 28.52 0.36
CA VAL A 512 -16.65 27.32 0.36
C VAL A 512 -15.82 26.06 0.23
N LEU A 513 -14.78 26.08 -0.62
CA LEU A 513 -13.85 24.95 -0.76
C LEU A 513 -13.10 24.68 0.55
N THR A 514 -12.54 25.73 1.17
CA THR A 514 -11.90 25.63 2.49
C THR A 514 -12.86 25.08 3.55
N ALA A 515 -14.11 25.56 3.60
CA ALA A 515 -15.12 25.03 4.50
C ALA A 515 -15.45 23.56 4.24
N GLN A 516 -15.47 23.13 2.98
CA GLN A 516 -15.63 21.72 2.61
C GLN A 516 -14.48 20.86 3.09
N LEU A 517 -13.23 21.29 2.89
CA LEU A 517 -12.04 20.60 3.36
C LEU A 517 -12.02 20.47 4.88
N HIS A 518 -12.43 21.53 5.60
CA HIS A 518 -12.57 21.47 7.05
C HIS A 518 -13.64 20.49 7.54
N ARG A 519 -14.73 20.31 6.81
CA ARG A 519 -15.83 19.40 7.16
C ARG A 519 -15.61 17.98 6.64
N PHE A 520 -14.63 17.78 5.80
CA PHE A 520 -14.40 16.48 5.17
C PHE A 520 -13.91 15.47 6.20
N VAL A 521 -14.75 14.47 6.44
CA VAL A 521 -14.46 13.29 7.25
C VAL A 521 -14.55 12.09 6.31
N PRO A 522 -13.43 11.63 5.71
CA PRO A 522 -13.44 10.45 4.86
C PRO A 522 -14.04 9.25 5.59
N PRO A 523 -14.84 8.39 4.95
CA PRO A 523 -15.30 7.16 5.59
C PRO A 523 -14.10 6.25 5.88
N TYR A 524 -14.23 5.45 6.94
CA TYR A 524 -13.31 4.34 7.20
C TYR A 524 -13.71 3.11 6.38
N PRO A 525 -12.77 2.22 6.07
CA PRO A 525 -13.11 0.88 5.59
C PRO A 525 -14.12 0.21 6.52
N GLY A 526 -15.05 -0.54 5.94
CA GLY A 526 -16.12 -1.20 6.70
C GLY A 526 -17.34 -0.33 7.04
N GLN A 527 -17.34 0.98 6.72
CA GLN A 527 -18.55 1.82 6.81
C GLN A 527 -19.51 1.65 5.61
N ALA A 528 -19.08 0.96 4.58
CA ALA A 528 -19.88 0.46 3.46
C ALA A 528 -19.46 -0.99 3.17
N HIS A 529 -20.15 -1.68 2.26
CA HIS A 529 -19.79 -3.04 1.88
C HIS A 529 -18.42 -3.08 1.19
N ARG A 530 -18.13 -2.07 0.35
CA ARG A 530 -16.83 -1.84 -0.30
C ARG A 530 -16.43 -0.37 -0.17
N THR A 531 -15.13 -0.12 -0.20
CA THR A 531 -14.60 1.24 -0.28
C THR A 531 -13.50 1.28 -1.33
N TRP A 532 -13.70 2.11 -2.36
CA TRP A 532 -12.70 2.43 -3.37
C TRP A 532 -12.03 3.75 -3.00
N TYR A 533 -10.72 3.75 -2.90
CA TYR A 533 -9.94 4.96 -2.72
C TYR A 533 -9.33 5.37 -4.06
N ILE A 534 -9.68 6.59 -4.49
CA ILE A 534 -9.37 7.14 -5.80
C ILE A 534 -8.41 8.31 -5.60
N GLY A 535 -7.25 8.23 -6.23
CA GLY A 535 -6.23 9.26 -6.18
C GLY A 535 -6.42 10.38 -7.21
N ALA A 536 -5.39 11.19 -7.35
CA ALA A 536 -5.39 12.31 -8.28
C ALA A 536 -5.46 11.88 -9.76
N SER A 537 -5.01 10.67 -10.09
CA SER A 537 -5.13 10.08 -11.44
C SER A 537 -6.58 9.82 -11.87
N GLY A 538 -7.52 9.74 -10.90
CA GLY A 538 -8.91 9.36 -11.17
C GLY A 538 -9.11 7.85 -11.31
N THR A 539 -8.13 7.04 -10.90
CA THR A 539 -8.20 5.57 -10.88
C THR A 539 -8.34 5.06 -9.45
N VAL A 540 -8.91 3.86 -9.28
CA VAL A 540 -8.96 3.17 -8.00
C VAL A 540 -7.55 2.69 -7.67
N GLU A 541 -6.97 3.21 -6.59
CA GLU A 541 -5.61 2.88 -6.12
C GLU A 541 -5.64 1.85 -4.97
N GLU A 542 -6.77 1.76 -4.27
CA GLU A 542 -6.98 0.78 -3.21
C GLU A 542 -8.46 0.40 -3.12
N GLU A 543 -8.74 -0.89 -2.95
CA GLU A 543 -10.07 -1.42 -2.61
C GLU A 543 -10.02 -2.04 -1.18
N ALA A 544 -10.99 -1.67 -0.32
CA ALA A 544 -11.09 -2.13 1.05
C ALA A 544 -12.53 -2.51 1.44
#